data_38f7b6a057cfbe0e963d6f27a4d56142
#
_entry.id   38f7b6a057cfbe0e963d6f27a4d56142
#
_cell.length_a   1.000
_cell.length_b   1.000
_cell.length_c   1.000
_cell.angle_alpha   90.00
_cell.angle_beta   90.00
_cell.angle_gamma   90.00
#
_symmetry.space_group_name_H-M   'P 1'
#
loop_
_entity.id
_entity.type
_entity.pdbx_description
1 polymer ?
#
loop_
_entity_poly.entity_id
_entity_poly.type
_entity_poly.pdbx_seq_one_letter_code
_entity_poly.pdbx_strand_id
1 'polypeptide(L)'
;MRGKEIRLERIMDRNTRKTVIVPMDHGVTNGPIPGLIDMGRAVDLVAEGGANAVLGHVGLALYGHRQSGRDVGLILHLSASTSIGPDPNDKVIVNSVPNAL
;
A
#
# COMPACT_ATOMS: atom_id res chain seq x y z
N MET A 1 6.89 -9.36 -21.76
CA MET A 1 8.01 -8.54 -21.22
C MET A 1 8.48 -9.13 -19.91
N ARG A 2 9.66 -9.73 -19.90
CA ARG A 2 10.15 -10.52 -18.76
C ARG A 2 10.38 -9.71 -17.49
N GLY A 3 10.94 -8.52 -17.58
CA GLY A 3 11.21 -7.69 -16.42
C GLY A 3 9.92 -7.31 -15.66
N LYS A 4 8.84 -7.06 -16.38
CA LYS A 4 7.52 -6.81 -15.77
C LYS A 4 7.02 -8.05 -15.05
N GLU A 5 7.13 -9.22 -15.69
CA GLU A 5 6.68 -10.49 -15.10
C GLU A 5 7.45 -10.82 -13.83
N ILE A 6 8.77 -10.65 -13.85
CA ILE A 6 9.61 -10.87 -12.67
C ILE A 6 9.21 -9.94 -11.52
N ARG A 7 8.92 -8.66 -11.81
CA ARG A 7 8.50 -7.72 -10.77
C ARG A 7 7.11 -8.03 -10.23
N LEU A 8 6.20 -8.53 -11.08
CA LEU A 8 4.85 -8.92 -10.64
C LEU A 8 4.87 -10.06 -9.62
N GLU A 9 5.89 -10.90 -9.63
CA GLU A 9 6.02 -11.99 -8.65
C GLU A 9 6.18 -11.49 -7.22
N ARG A 10 6.50 -10.22 -7.01
CA ARG A 10 6.57 -9.61 -5.68
C ARG A 10 5.21 -9.37 -5.04
N ILE A 11 4.17 -9.28 -5.87
CA ILE A 11 2.81 -8.99 -5.40
C ILE A 11 1.81 -10.07 -5.81
N MET A 12 2.25 -11.07 -6.54
CA MET A 12 1.37 -12.13 -7.07
C MET A 12 2.15 -13.45 -7.15
N ASP A 13 1.53 -14.53 -6.71
CA ASP A 13 2.12 -15.85 -6.85
C ASP A 13 2.22 -16.23 -8.33
N ARG A 14 3.43 -16.62 -8.77
CA ARG A 14 3.69 -16.91 -10.18
C ARG A 14 2.95 -18.14 -10.69
N ASN A 15 2.68 -19.10 -9.83
CA ASN A 15 2.11 -20.39 -10.21
C ASN A 15 0.59 -20.33 -10.24
N THR A 16 -0.01 -19.78 -9.18
CA THR A 16 -1.47 -19.69 -9.05
C THR A 16 -2.05 -18.43 -9.68
N ARG A 17 -1.24 -17.39 -9.89
CA ARG A 17 -1.64 -16.07 -10.39
C ARG A 17 -2.63 -15.38 -9.44
N LYS A 18 -2.61 -15.74 -8.16
CA LYS A 18 -3.44 -15.16 -7.12
C LYS A 18 -2.63 -14.21 -6.24
N THR A 19 -3.31 -13.25 -5.65
CA THR A 19 -2.70 -12.28 -4.75
C THR A 19 -3.69 -11.88 -3.65
N VAL A 20 -3.15 -11.57 -2.48
CA VAL A 20 -3.88 -10.91 -1.39
C VAL A 20 -3.19 -9.58 -1.13
N ILE A 21 -3.89 -8.50 -1.41
CA ILE A 21 -3.40 -7.14 -1.23
C ILE A 21 -4.23 -6.47 -0.13
N VAL A 22 -3.58 -5.96 0.89
CA VAL A 22 -4.25 -5.32 2.03
C VAL A 22 -4.04 -3.81 1.94
N PRO A 23 -5.11 -3.02 1.68
CA PRO A 23 -5.02 -1.57 1.65
C PRO A 23 -4.89 -1.01 3.07
N MET A 24 -4.05 0.01 3.22
CA MET A 24 -3.78 0.70 4.49
C MET A 24 -3.77 2.23 4.31
N ASP A 25 -4.48 2.73 3.30
CA ASP A 25 -4.54 4.15 2.93
C ASP A 25 -5.80 4.86 3.47
N HIS A 26 -6.55 4.22 4.36
CA HIS A 26 -7.82 4.73 4.90
C HIS A 26 -7.67 6.03 5.68
N GLY A 27 -6.52 6.24 6.34
CA GLY A 27 -6.31 7.39 7.23
C GLY A 27 -6.45 8.74 6.54
N VAL A 28 -6.03 8.85 5.29
CA VAL A 28 -6.17 10.10 4.51
C VAL A 28 -7.63 10.41 4.24
N THR A 29 -8.42 9.42 3.89
CA THR A 29 -9.84 9.59 3.57
C THR A 29 -10.71 9.74 4.82
N ASN A 30 -10.53 8.86 5.79
CA ASN A 30 -11.45 8.68 6.91
C ASN A 30 -10.88 9.13 8.28
N GLY A 31 -9.60 9.56 8.32
CA GLY A 31 -8.92 9.87 9.58
C GLY A 31 -8.48 8.61 10.34
N PRO A 32 -8.14 8.71 11.62
CA PRO A 32 -7.67 7.59 12.41
C PRO A 32 -8.71 6.46 12.46
N ILE A 33 -8.28 5.24 12.16
CA ILE A 33 -9.13 4.05 12.15
C ILE A 33 -8.53 3.03 13.10
N PRO A 34 -9.34 2.38 13.98
CA PRO A 34 -8.86 1.27 14.80
C PRO A 34 -8.18 0.20 13.93
N GLY A 35 -7.02 -0.27 14.36
CA GLY A 35 -6.21 -1.24 13.62
C GLY A 35 -5.17 -0.62 12.70
N LEU A 36 -5.31 0.66 12.31
CA LEU A 36 -4.35 1.37 11.45
C LEU A 36 -3.65 2.54 12.15
N ILE A 37 -3.90 2.78 13.43
CA ILE A 37 -3.26 3.86 14.19
C ILE A 37 -1.77 3.58 14.36
N ASP A 38 -1.40 2.35 14.72
CA ASP A 38 -0.03 1.87 14.70
C ASP A 38 0.23 1.16 13.37
N MET A 39 0.64 1.92 12.38
CA MET A 39 0.84 1.41 11.01
C MET A 39 1.96 0.36 10.95
N GLY A 40 3.03 0.55 11.72
CA GLY A 40 4.12 -0.42 11.77
C GLY A 40 3.66 -1.80 12.22
N ARG A 41 2.88 -1.84 13.30
CA ARG A 41 2.29 -3.09 13.80
C ARG A 41 1.31 -3.70 12.79
N ALA A 42 0.50 -2.87 12.14
CA ALA A 42 -0.45 -3.35 11.15
C ALA A 42 0.26 -4.02 9.97
N VAL A 43 1.34 -3.44 9.46
CA VAL A 43 2.16 -4.04 8.38
C VAL A 43 2.76 -5.35 8.83
N ASP A 44 3.32 -5.42 10.04
CA ASP A 44 3.91 -6.65 10.58
C ASP A 44 2.88 -7.78 10.68
N LEU A 45 1.70 -7.50 11.19
CA LEU A 45 0.61 -8.49 11.31
C LEU A 45 0.14 -9.00 9.95
N VAL A 46 0.05 -8.11 8.96
CA VAL A 46 -0.35 -8.47 7.61
C VAL A 46 0.72 -9.33 6.92
N ALA A 47 2.00 -9.00 7.12
CA ALA A 47 3.11 -9.80 6.61
C ALA A 47 3.13 -11.20 7.25
N GLU A 48 2.97 -11.30 8.57
CA GLU A 48 2.86 -12.58 9.28
C GLU A 48 1.68 -13.42 8.80
N GLY A 49 0.56 -12.76 8.48
CA GLY A 49 -0.63 -13.41 7.93
C GLY A 49 -0.46 -13.95 6.51
N GLY A 50 0.63 -13.63 5.84
CA GLY A 50 0.95 -14.15 4.51
C GLY A 50 0.38 -13.35 3.35
N ALA A 51 0.00 -12.10 3.55
CA ALA A 51 -0.40 -11.22 2.45
C ALA A 51 0.74 -11.02 1.45
N ASN A 52 0.40 -10.86 0.19
CA ASN A 52 1.38 -10.64 -0.87
C ASN A 52 1.87 -9.19 -0.93
N ALA A 53 0.99 -8.24 -0.65
CA ALA A 53 1.34 -6.83 -0.69
C ALA A 53 0.46 -5.99 0.25
N VAL A 54 0.98 -4.83 0.62
CA VAL A 54 0.24 -3.75 1.26
C VAL A 54 0.17 -2.56 0.31
N LEU A 55 -0.91 -1.79 0.41
CA LEU A 55 -1.10 -0.57 -0.37
C LEU A 55 -1.20 0.61 0.59
N GLY A 56 -0.44 1.66 0.32
CA GLY A 56 -0.45 2.85 1.16
C GLY A 56 0.12 4.07 0.45
N HIS A 57 0.12 5.19 1.14
CA HIS A 57 0.73 6.43 0.67
C HIS A 57 2.25 6.44 0.95
N VAL A 58 2.94 7.45 0.42
CA VAL A 58 4.41 7.54 0.48
C VAL A 58 4.97 7.48 1.91
N GLY A 59 4.24 7.97 2.90
CA GLY A 59 4.66 7.92 4.30
C GLY A 59 4.88 6.50 4.81
N LEU A 60 4.12 5.53 4.31
CA LEU A 60 4.29 4.13 4.66
C LEU A 60 5.68 3.60 4.24
N ALA A 61 6.14 4.00 3.06
CA ALA A 61 7.44 3.60 2.54
C ALA A 61 8.61 4.33 3.22
N LEU A 62 8.45 5.63 3.49
CA LEU A 62 9.54 6.47 4.00
C LEU A 62 9.73 6.34 5.52
N TYR A 63 8.65 6.21 6.27
CA TYR A 63 8.67 6.30 7.74
C TYR A 63 8.06 5.09 8.45
N GLY A 64 7.44 4.20 7.72
CA GLY A 64 6.81 3.01 8.27
C GLY A 64 7.73 1.80 8.31
N HIS A 65 7.25 0.72 8.86
CA HIS A 65 8.01 -0.54 8.99
C HIS A 65 8.27 -1.24 7.66
N ARG A 66 7.51 -0.90 6.64
CA ARG A 66 7.70 -1.56 5.34
C ARG A 66 9.04 -1.24 4.70
N GLN A 67 9.64 -0.13 4.97
CA GLN A 67 10.87 0.46 4.40
C GLN A 67 11.63 -0.42 3.39
N SER A 68 12.17 -1.57 3.82
CA SER A 68 12.93 -2.49 2.99
C SER A 68 12.62 -3.94 3.36
N GLY A 69 13.05 -4.88 2.52
CA GLY A 69 12.83 -6.31 2.76
C GLY A 69 12.00 -6.95 1.64
N ARG A 70 11.73 -8.25 1.78
CA ARG A 70 10.99 -9.05 0.78
C ARG A 70 9.81 -9.80 1.35
N ASP A 71 9.49 -9.57 2.60
CA ASP A 71 8.41 -10.24 3.34
C ASP A 71 7.03 -9.88 2.79
N VAL A 72 6.86 -8.64 2.34
CA VAL A 72 5.59 -8.15 1.76
C VAL A 72 5.89 -7.11 0.68
N GLY A 73 5.15 -7.15 -0.43
CA GLY A 73 5.25 -6.17 -1.51
C GLY A 73 4.65 -4.82 -1.10
N LEU A 74 5.06 -3.76 -1.78
CA LEU A 74 4.53 -2.42 -1.57
C LEU A 74 3.89 -1.91 -2.85
N ILE A 75 2.65 -1.42 -2.74
CA ILE A 75 1.95 -0.69 -3.80
C ILE A 75 1.74 0.72 -3.31
N LEU A 76 2.22 1.70 -4.06
CA LEU A 76 2.13 3.09 -3.68
C LEU A 76 0.89 3.74 -4.31
N HIS A 77 0.01 4.28 -3.45
CA HIS A 77 -1.18 4.99 -3.88
C HIS A 77 -0.82 6.44 -4.21
N LEU A 78 -1.12 6.89 -5.42
CA LEU A 78 -0.71 8.21 -5.91
C LEU A 78 -1.83 9.25 -5.84
N SER A 79 -3.07 8.85 -5.57
CA SER A 79 -4.21 9.77 -5.47
C SER A 79 -4.83 9.73 -4.09
N ALA A 80 -5.52 10.78 -3.71
CA ALA A 80 -6.21 10.86 -2.42
C ALA A 80 -7.46 11.72 -2.48
N SER A 81 -8.38 11.44 -1.57
CA SER A 81 -9.55 12.25 -1.27
C SER A 81 -9.76 12.25 0.24
N THR A 82 -10.71 13.05 0.73
CA THR A 82 -11.01 13.11 2.17
C THR A 82 -12.51 13.25 2.40
N SER A 83 -13.00 12.62 3.47
CA SER A 83 -14.39 12.70 3.88
C SER A 83 -14.78 14.07 4.47
N ILE A 84 -13.80 14.88 4.87
CA ILE A 84 -14.03 16.25 5.36
C ILE A 84 -14.09 17.28 4.23
N GLY A 85 -13.81 16.89 2.99
CA GLY A 85 -13.97 17.73 1.82
C GLY A 85 -15.41 17.73 1.30
N PRO A 86 -15.73 18.61 0.32
CA PRO A 86 -17.09 18.68 -0.22
C PRO A 86 -17.53 17.43 -0.98
N ASP A 87 -16.59 16.66 -1.53
CA ASP A 87 -16.87 15.41 -2.23
C ASP A 87 -15.78 14.38 -1.92
N PRO A 88 -16.09 13.32 -1.14
CA PRO A 88 -15.12 12.28 -0.80
C PRO A 88 -14.69 11.41 -1.99
N ASN A 89 -15.36 11.51 -3.12
CA ASN A 89 -15.00 10.80 -4.36
C ASN A 89 -14.16 11.66 -5.31
N ASP A 90 -13.94 12.93 -5.00
CA ASP A 90 -13.12 13.84 -5.80
C ASP A 90 -11.63 13.62 -5.44
N LYS A 91 -11.02 12.65 -6.09
CA LYS A 91 -9.61 12.30 -5.87
C LYS A 91 -8.69 13.20 -6.67
N VAL A 92 -7.58 13.59 -6.04
CA VAL A 92 -6.52 14.38 -6.65
C VAL A 92 -5.19 13.63 -6.59
N ILE A 93 -4.28 13.93 -7.51
CA ILE A 93 -2.94 13.36 -7.50
C ILE A 93 -2.14 14.03 -6.37
N VAL A 94 -1.60 13.22 -5.45
CA VAL A 94 -0.82 13.69 -4.31
C VAL A 94 0.63 13.26 -4.37
N ASN A 95 0.99 12.47 -5.37
CA ASN A 95 2.37 12.05 -5.63
C ASN A 95 2.53 11.80 -7.13
N SER A 96 3.74 11.56 -7.58
CA SER A 96 4.05 11.33 -8.99
C SER A 96 4.73 9.98 -9.19
N VAL A 97 4.65 9.45 -10.41
CA VAL A 97 5.34 8.20 -10.77
C VAL A 97 6.86 8.33 -10.57
N PRO A 98 7.54 9.42 -10.99
CA PRO A 98 8.97 9.59 -10.71
C PRO A 98 9.31 9.54 -9.22
N ASN A 99 8.49 10.13 -8.37
CA ASN A 99 8.70 10.10 -6.91
C ASN A 99 8.44 8.72 -6.31
N ALA A 100 7.61 7.91 -6.96
CA ALA A 100 7.28 6.56 -6.51
C ALA A 100 8.39 5.54 -6.81
N LEU A 101 9.25 5.84 -7.76
CA LEU A 101 10.37 4.99 -8.18
C LEU A 101 11.60 5.22 -7.31
#